data_ec441a26170e99d51e68104a2436a23a
#
_entry.id   ec441a26170e99d51e68104a2436a23a
#
_cell.length_a   1.000
_cell.length_b   1.000
_cell.length_c   1.000
_cell.angle_alpha   90.00
_cell.angle_beta   90.00
_cell.angle_gamma   90.00
#
_symmetry.space_group_name_H-M   'P 1'
#
loop_
_entity.id
_entity.type
_entity.pdbx_description
1 polymer ?
#
loop_
_entity_poly.entity_id
_entity_poly.type
_entity_poly.pdbx_seq_one_letter_code
_entity_poly.pdbx_strand_id
1 'polypeptide(L)'
;MRLYITGGTGLVGSNIIRLARRRNDIEIIASQYGPAPEWQVDYQLDPLDMADADAVRASIRRYQPDAVIHCAAMLDHVYMQHHRAEAWRATVDANLAFAQSCAEVGARYIFVSSDWVFDGQEPLVSEESPPNPVNFYGFMKAVCERDIMGLPGLSYGIGRMAGIYGLNYAIPHLLMKDNHLGFPITNYIIDRLSQGLIAEIWTGPKVNDMAHASLASDGAELLLRLVEHDENGIFHCWGSEPANRLELAHKIADVFEFDHSLIVPTPTDPIVLDEFRHVRIPFRMVANSELSYKALGRRSYNLVDGLRAFKAELAAQL
;
A
#
# COMPACT_ATOMS: atom_id res chain seq x y z
N MET A 1 -13.49 -19.99 3.99
CA MET A 1 -12.68 -19.44 2.86
C MET A 1 -11.20 -19.48 3.23
N ARG A 2 -10.34 -19.98 2.33
CA ARG A 2 -8.89 -20.00 2.51
C ARG A 2 -8.25 -18.80 1.80
N LEU A 3 -7.66 -17.89 2.57
CA LEU A 3 -7.08 -16.65 2.08
C LEU A 3 -5.55 -16.71 2.16
N TYR A 4 -4.89 -16.59 1.02
CA TYR A 4 -3.45 -16.53 0.93
C TYR A 4 -2.99 -15.05 0.81
N ILE A 5 -2.10 -14.61 1.68
CA ILE A 5 -1.65 -13.21 1.76
C ILE A 5 -0.14 -13.17 1.57
N THR A 6 0.36 -12.47 0.56
CA THR A 6 1.79 -12.18 0.47
C THR A 6 2.16 -10.91 1.21
N GLY A 7 3.39 -10.84 1.73
CA GLY A 7 3.82 -9.67 2.49
C GLY A 7 3.09 -9.47 3.83
N GLY A 8 2.69 -10.57 4.49
CA GLY A 8 1.94 -10.54 5.75
C GLY A 8 2.62 -9.79 6.91
N THR A 9 3.94 -9.61 6.86
CA THR A 9 4.71 -8.83 7.84
C THR A 9 4.82 -7.34 7.49
N GLY A 10 4.34 -6.94 6.30
CA GLY A 10 4.29 -5.54 5.87
C GLY A 10 3.11 -4.76 6.48
N LEU A 11 3.12 -3.44 6.30
CA LEU A 11 2.08 -2.56 6.82
C LEU A 11 0.68 -2.97 6.34
N VAL A 12 0.49 -3.16 5.04
CA VAL A 12 -0.82 -3.54 4.47
C VAL A 12 -1.18 -4.97 4.84
N GLY A 13 -0.27 -5.94 4.63
CA GLY A 13 -0.54 -7.35 4.89
C GLY A 13 -0.89 -7.64 6.35
N SER A 14 -0.21 -7.01 7.32
CA SER A 14 -0.51 -7.19 8.74
C SER A 14 -1.89 -6.65 9.13
N ASN A 15 -2.34 -5.57 8.49
CA ASN A 15 -3.69 -5.04 8.67
C ASN A 15 -4.76 -5.96 8.06
N ILE A 16 -4.49 -6.56 6.88
CA ILE A 16 -5.39 -7.55 6.28
C ILE A 16 -5.51 -8.77 7.19
N ILE A 17 -4.39 -9.32 7.68
CA ILE A 17 -4.39 -10.46 8.62
C ILE A 17 -5.20 -10.13 9.86
N ARG A 18 -4.95 -8.97 10.48
CA ARG A 18 -5.69 -8.53 11.68
C ARG A 18 -7.20 -8.47 11.46
N LEU A 19 -7.65 -7.94 10.32
CA LEU A 19 -9.07 -7.85 10.00
C LEU A 19 -9.66 -9.21 9.64
N ALA A 20 -8.95 -10.02 8.86
CA ALA A 20 -9.38 -11.37 8.48
C ALA A 20 -9.53 -12.31 9.69
N ARG A 21 -8.65 -12.19 10.70
CA ARG A 21 -8.75 -12.95 11.97
C ARG A 21 -10.01 -12.68 12.78
N ARG A 22 -10.70 -11.57 12.57
CA ARG A 22 -11.98 -11.25 13.21
C ARG A 22 -13.16 -11.98 12.54
N ARG A 23 -12.91 -12.62 11.40
CA ARG A 23 -13.87 -13.38 10.64
C ARG A 23 -13.61 -14.86 10.89
N ASN A 24 -14.52 -15.55 11.58
CA ASN A 24 -14.36 -16.97 11.98
C ASN A 24 -14.36 -17.96 10.81
N ASP A 25 -14.70 -17.51 9.62
CA ASP A 25 -14.82 -18.30 8.40
C ASP A 25 -13.61 -18.22 7.47
N ILE A 26 -12.54 -17.48 7.87
CA ILE A 26 -11.32 -17.31 7.08
C ILE A 26 -10.14 -18.08 7.69
N GLU A 27 -9.63 -19.06 6.92
CA GLU A 27 -8.33 -19.71 7.17
C GLU A 27 -7.24 -18.88 6.48
N ILE A 28 -6.23 -18.42 7.23
CA ILE A 28 -5.17 -17.53 6.74
C ILE A 28 -3.89 -18.31 6.49
N ILE A 29 -3.33 -18.14 5.28
CA ILE A 29 -1.96 -18.50 4.94
C ILE A 29 -1.22 -17.21 4.59
N ALA A 30 -0.05 -16.97 5.19
CA ALA A 30 0.75 -15.79 4.86
C ALA A 30 2.14 -16.21 4.38
N SER A 31 2.55 -15.71 3.19
CA SER A 31 3.90 -15.95 2.72
C SER A 31 4.90 -15.10 3.50
N GLN A 32 6.07 -15.68 3.71
CA GLN A 32 7.18 -15.06 4.42
C GLN A 32 8.47 -15.22 3.63
N TYR A 33 9.22 -14.13 3.50
CA TYR A 33 10.56 -14.11 2.95
C TYR A 33 11.60 -13.82 4.06
N GLY A 34 12.66 -14.60 4.10
CA GLY A 34 13.71 -14.49 5.14
C GLY A 34 13.41 -15.29 6.41
N PRO A 35 14.08 -14.98 7.53
CA PRO A 35 13.93 -15.73 8.77
C PRO A 35 12.49 -15.68 9.32
N ALA A 36 12.10 -16.76 10.01
CA ALA A 36 10.78 -16.82 10.65
C ALA A 36 10.63 -15.69 11.68
N PRO A 37 9.39 -15.13 11.82
CA PRO A 37 9.12 -14.17 12.88
C PRO A 37 9.46 -14.79 14.25
N GLU A 38 10.04 -13.99 15.14
CA GLU A 38 10.33 -14.43 16.52
C GLU A 38 9.06 -14.54 17.38
N TRP A 39 7.94 -13.96 16.92
CA TRP A 39 6.65 -14.04 17.62
C TRP A 39 5.83 -15.23 17.17
N GLN A 40 5.03 -15.74 18.09
CA GLN A 40 4.11 -16.83 17.79
C GLN A 40 2.94 -16.30 16.94
N VAL A 41 2.74 -16.88 15.76
CA VAL A 41 1.59 -16.61 14.89
C VAL A 41 0.55 -17.76 15.03
N ASP A 42 -0.71 -17.42 14.93
CA ASP A 42 -1.85 -18.34 14.97
C ASP A 42 -2.48 -18.58 13.59
N TYR A 43 -1.69 -18.39 12.54
CA TYR A 43 -2.03 -18.66 11.15
C TYR A 43 -0.89 -19.41 10.46
N GLN A 44 -1.17 -20.02 9.30
CA GLN A 44 -0.16 -20.77 8.56
C GLN A 44 0.88 -19.84 7.93
N LEU A 45 2.15 -20.05 8.25
CA LEU A 45 3.26 -19.43 7.52
C LEU A 45 3.72 -20.32 6.37
N ASP A 46 4.02 -19.69 5.24
CA ASP A 46 4.59 -20.29 4.05
C ASP A 46 5.92 -19.61 3.71
N PRO A 47 7.08 -20.23 4.02
CA PRO A 47 8.38 -19.70 3.61
C PRO A 47 8.49 -19.71 2.09
N LEU A 48 8.52 -18.52 1.48
CA LEU A 48 8.45 -18.36 0.03
C LEU A 48 9.31 -17.22 -0.45
N ASP A 49 10.26 -17.52 -1.36
CA ASP A 49 10.87 -16.52 -2.24
C ASP A 49 9.96 -16.33 -3.47
N MET A 50 9.28 -15.22 -3.54
CA MET A 50 8.37 -14.94 -4.65
C MET A 50 9.10 -14.68 -5.98
N ALA A 51 10.42 -14.44 -5.98
CA ALA A 51 11.22 -14.35 -7.19
C ALA A 51 11.47 -15.73 -7.84
N ASP A 52 11.15 -16.82 -7.14
CA ASP A 52 11.13 -18.19 -7.68
C ASP A 52 9.72 -18.56 -8.13
N ALA A 53 9.47 -18.45 -9.41
CA ALA A 53 8.16 -18.72 -10.01
C ALA A 53 7.70 -20.19 -9.82
N ASP A 54 8.62 -21.16 -9.75
CA ASP A 54 8.28 -22.56 -9.49
C ASP A 54 7.86 -22.77 -8.04
N ALA A 55 8.52 -22.10 -7.10
CA ALA A 55 8.13 -22.10 -5.69
C ALA A 55 6.73 -21.46 -5.50
N VAL A 56 6.44 -20.36 -6.18
CA VAL A 56 5.10 -19.73 -6.19
C VAL A 56 4.04 -20.70 -6.69
N ARG A 57 4.26 -21.35 -7.85
CA ARG A 57 3.32 -22.34 -8.40
C ARG A 57 3.11 -23.52 -7.46
N ALA A 58 4.19 -24.04 -6.87
CA ALA A 58 4.11 -25.14 -5.91
C ALA A 58 3.31 -24.76 -4.65
N SER A 59 3.51 -23.54 -4.14
CA SER A 59 2.81 -23.02 -2.98
C SER A 59 1.31 -22.90 -3.25
N ILE A 60 0.88 -22.23 -4.32
CA ILE A 60 -0.53 -22.05 -4.65
C ILE A 60 -1.22 -23.41 -4.91
N ARG A 61 -0.57 -24.34 -5.59
CA ARG A 61 -1.08 -25.71 -5.77
C ARG A 61 -1.19 -26.49 -4.44
N ARG A 62 -0.25 -26.29 -3.51
CA ARG A 62 -0.27 -26.94 -2.21
C ARG A 62 -1.44 -26.46 -1.34
N TYR A 63 -1.63 -25.15 -1.27
CA TYR A 63 -2.61 -24.55 -0.37
C TYR A 63 -4.00 -24.45 -0.97
N GLN A 64 -4.16 -24.47 -2.30
CA GLN A 64 -5.45 -24.36 -2.99
C GLN A 64 -6.31 -23.24 -2.38
N PRO A 65 -5.83 -21.98 -2.37
CA PRO A 65 -6.60 -20.89 -1.76
C PRO A 65 -7.84 -20.56 -2.59
N ASP A 66 -8.89 -20.07 -1.91
CA ASP A 66 -10.05 -19.49 -2.57
C ASP A 66 -9.73 -18.09 -3.12
N ALA A 67 -8.84 -17.37 -2.42
CA ALA A 67 -8.36 -16.06 -2.86
C ALA A 67 -6.91 -15.80 -2.44
N VAL A 68 -6.23 -14.98 -3.23
CA VAL A 68 -4.87 -14.48 -2.95
C VAL A 68 -4.91 -12.95 -2.90
N ILE A 69 -4.38 -12.33 -1.83
CA ILE A 69 -4.09 -10.89 -1.80
C ILE A 69 -2.58 -10.71 -1.89
N HIS A 70 -2.12 -10.18 -3.02
CA HIS A 70 -0.70 -9.96 -3.27
C HIS A 70 -0.29 -8.55 -2.89
N CYS A 71 0.19 -8.38 -1.63
CA CYS A 71 0.68 -7.11 -1.09
C CYS A 71 2.20 -7.05 -0.93
N ALA A 72 2.92 -8.15 -1.13
CA ALA A 72 4.38 -8.12 -1.09
C ALA A 72 4.93 -7.20 -2.18
N ALA A 73 5.85 -6.32 -1.80
CA ALA A 73 6.50 -5.39 -2.71
C ALA A 73 7.89 -5.02 -2.19
N MET A 74 8.81 -4.80 -3.12
CA MET A 74 10.06 -4.11 -2.82
C MET A 74 9.75 -2.62 -2.67
N LEU A 75 10.20 -1.98 -1.58
CA LEU A 75 9.88 -0.57 -1.28
C LEU A 75 11.11 0.35 -1.32
N ASP A 76 12.31 -0.20 -1.47
CA ASP A 76 13.51 0.61 -1.69
C ASP A 76 13.58 1.06 -3.16
N HIS A 77 12.97 2.21 -3.43
CA HIS A 77 12.88 2.75 -4.78
C HIS A 77 14.24 3.14 -5.37
N VAL A 78 15.21 3.50 -4.53
CA VAL A 78 16.58 3.80 -4.96
C VAL A 78 17.30 2.51 -5.34
N TYR A 79 17.21 1.48 -4.51
CA TYR A 79 17.76 0.16 -4.82
C TYR A 79 17.21 -0.39 -6.14
N MET A 80 15.89 -0.29 -6.35
CA MET A 80 15.25 -0.76 -7.58
C MET A 80 15.78 -0.09 -8.86
N GLN A 81 16.15 1.19 -8.80
CA GLN A 81 16.75 1.89 -9.94
C GLN A 81 18.10 1.31 -10.37
N HIS A 82 18.88 0.84 -9.40
CA HIS A 82 20.22 0.29 -9.64
C HIS A 82 20.22 -1.23 -9.86
N HIS A 83 19.17 -1.93 -9.40
CA HIS A 83 19.02 -3.39 -9.47
C HIS A 83 17.76 -3.79 -10.24
N ARG A 84 17.57 -3.21 -11.43
CA ARG A 84 16.32 -3.33 -12.21
C ARG A 84 15.92 -4.77 -12.55
N ALA A 85 16.87 -5.63 -12.86
CA ALA A 85 16.58 -7.02 -13.19
C ALA A 85 16.06 -7.81 -11.98
N GLU A 86 16.60 -7.54 -10.79
CA GLU A 86 16.14 -8.14 -9.54
C GLU A 86 14.76 -7.60 -9.15
N ALA A 87 14.58 -6.27 -9.20
CA ALA A 87 13.30 -5.64 -8.94
C ALA A 87 12.20 -6.13 -9.90
N TRP A 88 12.54 -6.35 -11.16
CA TRP A 88 11.62 -6.91 -12.17
C TRP A 88 11.18 -8.32 -11.79
N ARG A 89 12.14 -9.21 -11.50
CA ARG A 89 11.82 -10.59 -11.07
C ARG A 89 10.95 -10.62 -9.83
N ALA A 90 11.30 -9.83 -8.82
CA ALA A 90 10.57 -9.79 -7.55
C ALA A 90 9.22 -9.08 -7.64
N THR A 91 8.92 -8.35 -8.71
CA THR A 91 7.67 -7.59 -8.85
C THR A 91 6.84 -8.13 -10.03
N VAL A 92 7.37 -8.08 -11.24
CA VAL A 92 6.60 -8.39 -12.46
C VAL A 92 6.49 -9.90 -12.68
N ASP A 93 7.62 -10.61 -12.65
CA ASP A 93 7.62 -12.06 -12.88
C ASP A 93 6.90 -12.79 -11.72
N ALA A 94 7.11 -12.34 -10.49
CA ALA A 94 6.39 -12.84 -9.32
C ALA A 94 4.87 -12.64 -9.45
N ASN A 95 4.42 -11.41 -9.80
CA ASN A 95 3.01 -11.11 -10.03
C ASN A 95 2.40 -12.05 -11.09
N LEU A 96 3.09 -12.23 -12.21
CA LEU A 96 2.61 -13.10 -13.29
C LEU A 96 2.52 -14.55 -12.84
N ALA A 97 3.49 -15.05 -12.07
CA ALA A 97 3.47 -16.41 -11.51
C ALA A 97 2.28 -16.63 -10.56
N PHE A 98 2.00 -15.67 -9.66
CA PHE A 98 0.82 -15.74 -8.79
C PHE A 98 -0.48 -15.69 -9.59
N ALA A 99 -0.62 -14.74 -10.53
CA ALA A 99 -1.83 -14.59 -11.34
C ALA A 99 -2.13 -15.85 -12.17
N GLN A 100 -1.12 -16.43 -12.83
CA GLN A 100 -1.25 -17.69 -13.58
C GLN A 100 -1.65 -18.85 -12.67
N SER A 101 -0.99 -18.97 -11.51
CA SER A 101 -1.31 -20.03 -10.55
C SER A 101 -2.72 -19.89 -9.99
N CYS A 102 -3.21 -18.68 -9.75
CA CYS A 102 -4.57 -18.42 -9.34
C CYS A 102 -5.58 -18.83 -10.43
N ALA A 103 -5.31 -18.48 -11.69
CA ALA A 103 -6.15 -18.91 -12.81
C ALA A 103 -6.22 -20.44 -12.94
N GLU A 104 -5.10 -21.16 -12.70
CA GLU A 104 -5.04 -22.63 -12.76
C GLU A 104 -5.91 -23.30 -11.67
N VAL A 105 -5.95 -22.74 -10.46
CA VAL A 105 -6.68 -23.32 -9.34
C VAL A 105 -8.08 -22.71 -9.13
N GLY A 106 -8.44 -21.71 -9.94
CA GLY A 106 -9.73 -21.00 -9.83
C GLY A 106 -9.81 -20.04 -8.65
N ALA A 107 -8.68 -19.61 -8.10
CA ALA A 107 -8.62 -18.63 -7.02
C ALA A 107 -8.84 -17.19 -7.52
N ARG A 108 -9.53 -16.36 -6.73
CA ARG A 108 -9.60 -14.93 -7.00
C ARG A 108 -8.28 -14.25 -6.65
N TYR A 109 -7.74 -13.44 -7.55
CA TYR A 109 -6.47 -12.76 -7.38
C TYR A 109 -6.64 -11.26 -7.13
N ILE A 110 -6.26 -10.78 -5.94
CA ILE A 110 -6.28 -9.37 -5.59
C ILE A 110 -4.85 -8.83 -5.60
N PHE A 111 -4.58 -7.92 -6.51
CA PHE A 111 -3.28 -7.26 -6.64
C PHE A 111 -3.29 -5.88 -5.98
N VAL A 112 -2.35 -5.65 -5.06
CA VAL A 112 -2.15 -4.33 -4.46
C VAL A 112 -1.25 -3.50 -5.36
N SER A 113 -1.87 -2.58 -6.09
CA SER A 113 -1.21 -1.60 -6.94
C SER A 113 -1.01 -0.27 -6.21
N SER A 114 -0.64 0.77 -6.92
CA SER A 114 -0.27 2.08 -6.36
C SER A 114 -0.80 3.23 -7.21
N ASP A 115 -0.99 4.39 -6.58
CA ASP A 115 -1.20 5.68 -7.25
C ASP A 115 0.00 6.10 -8.12
N TRP A 116 1.20 5.53 -7.89
CA TRP A 116 2.39 5.82 -8.70
C TRP A 116 2.33 5.26 -10.13
N VAL A 117 1.25 4.58 -10.49
CA VAL A 117 0.95 4.27 -11.90
C VAL A 117 0.61 5.53 -12.71
N PHE A 118 0.34 6.66 -12.05
CA PHE A 118 0.07 7.96 -12.67
C PHE A 118 1.27 8.90 -12.60
N ASP A 119 1.31 9.91 -13.47
CA ASP A 119 2.35 10.95 -13.47
C ASP A 119 2.02 12.15 -12.56
N GLY A 120 0.77 12.28 -12.14
CA GLY A 120 0.30 13.40 -11.35
C GLY A 120 0.16 14.72 -12.13
N GLN A 121 -0.01 14.66 -13.45
CA GLN A 121 -0.25 15.84 -14.30
C GLN A 121 -1.72 16.05 -14.58
N GLU A 122 -2.52 14.99 -14.54
CA GLU A 122 -3.96 15.10 -14.73
C GLU A 122 -4.61 15.79 -13.52
N PRO A 123 -5.54 16.75 -13.76
CA PRO A 123 -6.21 17.46 -12.66
C PRO A 123 -7.09 16.55 -11.80
N LEU A 124 -7.62 15.47 -12.39
CA LEU A 124 -8.46 14.48 -11.73
C LEU A 124 -8.31 13.13 -12.43
N VAL A 125 -7.87 12.10 -11.71
CA VAL A 125 -7.81 10.72 -12.21
C VAL A 125 -8.99 9.90 -11.70
N SER A 126 -9.30 8.81 -12.40
CA SER A 126 -10.31 7.82 -12.00
C SER A 126 -9.75 6.41 -12.19
N GLU A 127 -10.55 5.40 -11.86
CA GLU A 127 -10.22 4.00 -12.12
C GLU A 127 -9.97 3.71 -13.60
N GLU A 128 -10.62 4.45 -14.49
CA GLU A 128 -10.51 4.32 -15.95
C GLU A 128 -9.35 5.10 -16.56
N SER A 129 -8.70 5.99 -15.77
CA SER A 129 -7.58 6.78 -16.27
C SER A 129 -6.39 5.88 -16.63
N PRO A 130 -5.79 6.03 -17.82
CA PRO A 130 -4.68 5.20 -18.25
C PRO A 130 -3.43 5.45 -17.41
N PRO A 131 -2.66 4.41 -17.05
CA PRO A 131 -1.39 4.57 -16.38
C PRO A 131 -0.39 5.38 -17.22
N ASN A 132 0.34 6.29 -16.57
CA ASN A 132 1.43 7.08 -17.16
C ASN A 132 2.55 7.30 -16.12
N PRO A 133 3.24 6.25 -15.67
CA PRO A 133 4.16 6.32 -14.54
C PRO A 133 5.43 7.12 -14.85
N VAL A 134 5.94 7.86 -13.87
CA VAL A 134 7.17 8.68 -13.97
C VAL A 134 8.40 8.03 -13.35
N ASN A 135 8.26 6.85 -12.76
CA ASN A 135 9.35 6.11 -12.13
C ASN A 135 9.24 4.60 -12.39
N PHE A 136 10.35 3.89 -12.10
CA PHE A 136 10.44 2.45 -12.40
C PHE A 136 9.47 1.60 -11.56
N TYR A 137 9.21 1.99 -10.31
CA TYR A 137 8.23 1.30 -9.47
C TYR A 137 6.81 1.38 -10.04
N GLY A 138 6.35 2.59 -10.36
CA GLY A 138 5.05 2.80 -10.99
C GLY A 138 4.94 2.10 -12.36
N PHE A 139 6.03 2.09 -13.13
CA PHE A 139 6.08 1.36 -14.41
C PHE A 139 5.88 -0.13 -14.20
N MET A 140 6.59 -0.76 -13.24
CA MET A 140 6.39 -2.17 -12.93
C MET A 140 4.97 -2.47 -12.46
N LYS A 141 4.38 -1.60 -11.61
CA LYS A 141 2.98 -1.74 -11.17
C LYS A 141 2.01 -1.67 -12.34
N ALA A 142 2.20 -0.73 -13.27
CA ALA A 142 1.36 -0.61 -14.47
C ALA A 142 1.49 -1.84 -15.40
N VAL A 143 2.70 -2.41 -15.52
CA VAL A 143 2.91 -3.68 -16.26
C VAL A 143 2.15 -4.83 -15.59
N CYS A 144 2.23 -4.94 -14.25
CA CYS A 144 1.48 -5.95 -13.51
C CYS A 144 -0.04 -5.82 -13.71
N GLU A 145 -0.59 -4.60 -13.66
CA GLU A 145 -2.01 -4.36 -13.93
C GLU A 145 -2.41 -4.84 -15.32
N ARG A 146 -1.63 -4.48 -16.35
CA ARG A 146 -1.87 -4.90 -17.73
C ARG A 146 -1.83 -6.42 -17.89
N ASP A 147 -0.84 -7.07 -17.27
CA ASP A 147 -0.65 -8.52 -17.40
C ASP A 147 -1.79 -9.29 -16.70
N ILE A 148 -2.28 -8.80 -15.54
CA ILE A 148 -3.46 -9.33 -14.85
C ILE A 148 -4.71 -9.21 -15.73
N MET A 149 -4.96 -8.02 -16.28
CA MET A 149 -6.13 -7.76 -17.13
C MET A 149 -6.11 -8.58 -18.43
N GLY A 150 -4.93 -8.88 -18.94
CA GLY A 150 -4.73 -9.66 -20.15
C GLY A 150 -4.78 -11.18 -19.95
N LEU A 151 -4.83 -11.71 -18.72
CA LEU A 151 -4.76 -13.14 -18.46
C LEU A 151 -6.14 -13.80 -18.57
N PRO A 152 -6.36 -14.70 -19.56
CA PRO A 152 -7.65 -15.35 -19.74
C PRO A 152 -8.03 -16.23 -18.56
N GLY A 153 -9.29 -16.18 -18.16
CA GLY A 153 -9.86 -17.04 -17.10
C GLY A 153 -9.51 -16.63 -15.66
N LEU A 154 -8.71 -15.59 -15.47
CA LEU A 154 -8.41 -15.08 -14.13
C LEU A 154 -9.59 -14.28 -13.56
N SER A 155 -10.05 -14.63 -12.36
CA SER A 155 -10.88 -13.76 -11.53
C SER A 155 -9.96 -12.82 -10.74
N TYR A 156 -10.12 -11.49 -10.88
CA TYR A 156 -9.20 -10.54 -10.27
C TYR A 156 -9.84 -9.26 -9.75
N GLY A 157 -9.15 -8.62 -8.81
CA GLY A 157 -9.36 -7.23 -8.42
C GLY A 157 -8.01 -6.53 -8.28
N ILE A 158 -7.89 -5.33 -8.81
CA ILE A 158 -6.69 -4.50 -8.67
C ILE A 158 -7.01 -3.34 -7.73
N GLY A 159 -6.44 -3.37 -6.51
CA GLY A 159 -6.61 -2.31 -5.53
C GLY A 159 -5.44 -1.32 -5.59
N ARG A 160 -5.63 -0.13 -6.16
CA ARG A 160 -4.64 0.94 -6.12
C ARG A 160 -4.68 1.62 -4.76
N MET A 161 -3.54 1.69 -4.08
CA MET A 161 -3.39 2.37 -2.79
C MET A 161 -2.49 3.59 -2.91
N ALA A 162 -2.69 4.59 -2.04
CA ALA A 162 -1.94 5.85 -2.03
C ALA A 162 -1.59 6.27 -0.60
N GLY A 163 -0.41 6.86 -0.39
CA GLY A 163 -0.04 7.55 0.85
C GLY A 163 -0.34 6.79 2.15
N ILE A 164 -0.05 5.49 2.19
CA ILE A 164 -0.48 4.59 3.27
C ILE A 164 0.21 4.93 4.59
N TYR A 165 -0.54 5.06 5.67
CA TYR A 165 -0.07 5.22 7.04
C TYR A 165 -0.82 4.30 8.01
N GLY A 166 -0.31 4.12 9.22
CA GLY A 166 -0.97 3.29 10.22
C GLY A 166 0.00 2.44 11.04
N LEU A 167 -0.55 1.51 11.83
CA LEU A 167 0.21 0.53 12.60
C LEU A 167 0.59 -0.67 11.75
N ASN A 168 1.84 -1.11 11.86
CA ASN A 168 2.23 -2.43 11.41
C ASN A 168 1.98 -3.42 12.56
N TYR A 169 0.93 -4.24 12.46
CA TYR A 169 0.56 -5.19 13.50
C TYR A 169 1.49 -6.40 13.60
N ALA A 170 2.33 -6.63 12.59
CA ALA A 170 3.38 -7.63 12.67
C ALA A 170 4.60 -7.13 13.48
N ILE A 171 4.84 -5.81 13.48
CA ILE A 171 5.98 -5.19 14.15
C ILE A 171 5.51 -3.88 14.83
N PRO A 172 4.69 -3.95 15.90
CA PRO A 172 3.99 -2.78 16.46
C PRO A 172 4.91 -1.68 17.02
N HIS A 173 6.11 -2.05 17.47
CA HIS A 173 7.10 -1.09 18.00
C HIS A 173 7.91 -0.37 16.92
N LEU A 174 7.76 -0.75 15.66
CA LEU A 174 8.27 -0.05 14.49
C LEU A 174 7.26 1.02 14.03
N LEU A 175 6.92 1.98 14.88
CA LEU A 175 6.52 3.30 14.41
C LEU A 175 7.75 3.87 13.73
N MET A 176 7.85 3.58 12.47
CA MET A 176 8.83 3.91 11.46
C MET A 176 9.94 4.87 11.92
N LYS A 177 11.07 4.33 12.36
CA LYS A 177 12.29 5.09 12.55
C LYS A 177 12.81 5.51 11.18
N ASP A 178 13.15 6.80 11.08
CA ASP A 178 13.90 7.42 9.99
C ASP A 178 13.50 6.99 8.57
N ASN A 179 12.47 7.65 8.04
CA ASN A 179 12.26 7.59 6.62
C ASN A 179 12.50 8.95 5.95
N HIS A 180 13.77 9.30 5.75
CA HIS A 180 14.18 10.43 4.92
C HIS A 180 13.58 10.37 3.50
N LEU A 181 13.06 9.21 3.09
CA LEU A 181 12.39 8.98 1.81
C LEU A 181 10.89 9.33 1.83
N GLY A 182 10.37 9.80 2.98
CA GLY A 182 9.01 10.36 3.06
C GLY A 182 7.87 9.35 3.07
N PHE A 183 8.07 8.13 3.59
CA PHE A 183 7.04 7.12 3.76
C PHE A 183 7.02 6.54 5.18
N PRO A 184 5.84 6.40 5.75
CA PRO A 184 4.65 7.22 5.55
C PRO A 184 4.83 8.58 6.23
N ILE A 185 4.72 9.65 5.49
CA ILE A 185 4.88 11.01 6.02
C ILE A 185 4.00 11.27 7.24
N THR A 186 2.79 10.70 7.27
CA THR A 186 1.86 10.80 8.40
C THR A 186 2.47 10.23 9.69
N ASN A 187 3.05 9.03 9.65
CA ASN A 187 3.70 8.43 10.80
C ASN A 187 4.92 9.25 11.26
N TYR A 188 5.72 9.76 10.31
CA TYR A 188 6.86 10.65 10.61
C TYR A 188 6.41 11.91 11.37
N ILE A 189 5.36 12.60 10.88
CA ILE A 189 4.85 13.81 11.53
C ILE A 189 4.37 13.50 12.95
N ILE A 190 3.59 12.43 13.12
CA ILE A 190 3.08 12.02 14.44
C ILE A 190 4.24 11.67 15.38
N ASP A 191 5.23 10.91 14.92
CA ASP A 191 6.39 10.56 15.74
C ASP A 191 7.15 11.80 16.22
N ARG A 192 7.44 12.74 15.31
CA ARG A 192 8.15 13.98 15.65
C ARG A 192 7.36 14.83 16.65
N LEU A 193 6.11 15.14 16.33
CA LEU A 193 5.28 16.03 17.14
C LEU A 193 4.94 15.43 18.52
N SER A 194 4.75 14.13 18.62
CA SER A 194 4.50 13.45 19.89
C SER A 194 5.68 13.53 20.87
N GLN A 195 6.89 13.70 20.35
CA GLN A 195 8.11 13.89 21.14
C GLN A 195 8.43 15.37 21.40
N GLY A 196 7.58 16.31 21.00
CA GLY A 196 7.85 17.74 21.07
C GLY A 196 8.97 18.21 20.13
N LEU A 197 9.24 17.47 19.05
CA LEU A 197 10.29 17.76 18.10
C LEU A 197 9.72 18.45 16.85
N ILE A 198 10.52 19.30 16.22
CA ILE A 198 10.17 19.95 14.94
C ILE A 198 9.91 18.90 13.87
N ALA A 199 8.79 19.02 13.19
CA ALA A 199 8.47 18.30 11.96
C ALA A 199 8.73 19.22 10.76
N GLU A 200 9.81 18.98 10.03
CA GLU A 200 10.13 19.70 8.80
C GLU A 200 9.26 19.19 7.66
N ILE A 201 8.42 20.04 7.11
CA ILE A 201 7.51 19.71 6.03
C ILE A 201 8.05 20.28 4.73
N TRP A 202 8.49 19.40 3.87
CA TRP A 202 9.04 19.80 2.59
C TRP A 202 8.00 20.49 1.71
N THR A 203 8.37 21.65 1.19
CA THR A 203 7.58 22.47 0.28
C THR A 203 8.40 22.80 -0.94
N GLY A 204 7.75 23.09 -2.06
CA GLY A 204 8.42 23.53 -3.28
C GLY A 204 7.85 22.87 -4.54
N PRO A 205 8.30 23.34 -5.72
CA PRO A 205 7.69 22.96 -7.00
C PRO A 205 7.97 21.52 -7.46
N LYS A 206 8.86 20.79 -6.80
CA LYS A 206 9.17 19.38 -7.10
C LYS A 206 8.76 18.41 -5.98
N VAL A 207 8.15 18.92 -4.94
CA VAL A 207 7.53 18.08 -3.89
C VAL A 207 6.11 17.79 -4.34
N ASN A 208 5.61 16.57 -4.11
CA ASN A 208 4.22 16.28 -4.44
C ASN A 208 3.28 17.25 -3.71
N ASP A 209 2.48 17.97 -4.51
CA ASP A 209 1.59 19.03 -4.04
C ASP A 209 0.38 18.44 -3.31
N MET A 210 -0.25 17.43 -3.90
CA MET A 210 -1.43 16.78 -3.35
C MET A 210 -1.28 15.26 -3.36
N ALA A 211 -1.74 14.59 -2.31
CA ALA A 211 -1.81 13.14 -2.22
C ALA A 211 -2.99 12.70 -1.35
N HIS A 212 -3.45 11.47 -1.55
CA HIS A 212 -4.42 10.83 -0.68
C HIS A 212 -3.67 10.14 0.47
N ALA A 213 -3.86 10.60 1.70
CA ALA A 213 -3.38 9.90 2.88
C ALA A 213 -4.38 8.80 3.27
N SER A 214 -3.93 7.55 3.34
CA SER A 214 -4.78 6.37 3.47
C SER A 214 -4.42 5.56 4.70
N LEU A 215 -5.35 5.38 5.62
CA LEU A 215 -5.15 4.52 6.78
C LEU A 215 -5.06 3.06 6.33
N ALA A 216 -4.01 2.36 6.74
CA ALA A 216 -3.73 0.98 6.32
C ALA A 216 -4.87 0.01 6.64
N SER A 217 -5.53 0.14 7.81
CA SER A 217 -6.67 -0.69 8.17
C SER A 217 -7.90 -0.40 7.32
N ASP A 218 -8.10 0.83 6.88
CA ASP A 218 -9.19 1.22 5.99
C ASP A 218 -8.98 0.65 4.58
N GLY A 219 -7.77 0.81 4.03
CA GLY A 219 -7.40 0.20 2.75
C GLY A 219 -7.45 -1.33 2.79
N ALA A 220 -7.02 -1.95 3.90
CA ALA A 220 -7.12 -3.39 4.09
C ALA A 220 -8.57 -3.90 4.08
N GLU A 221 -9.50 -3.16 4.67
CA GLU A 221 -10.94 -3.48 4.61
C GLU A 221 -11.46 -3.43 3.17
N LEU A 222 -11.04 -2.43 2.37
CA LEU A 222 -11.42 -2.34 0.96
C LEU A 222 -10.84 -3.52 0.15
N LEU A 223 -9.59 -3.92 0.41
CA LEU A 223 -8.98 -5.08 -0.23
C LEU A 223 -9.68 -6.40 0.12
N LEU A 224 -10.13 -6.56 1.36
CA LEU A 224 -10.95 -7.72 1.76
C LEU A 224 -12.32 -7.72 1.06
N ARG A 225 -12.93 -6.56 0.85
CA ARG A 225 -14.16 -6.45 0.05
C ARG A 225 -13.94 -6.79 -1.42
N LEU A 226 -12.76 -6.54 -1.98
CA LEU A 226 -12.40 -6.99 -3.33
C LEU A 226 -12.34 -8.52 -3.44
N VAL A 227 -12.00 -9.22 -2.37
CA VAL A 227 -12.07 -10.69 -2.34
C VAL A 227 -13.50 -11.20 -2.53
N GLU A 228 -14.46 -10.48 -1.96
CA GLU A 228 -15.89 -10.83 -1.97
C GLU A 228 -16.64 -10.24 -3.19
N HIS A 229 -15.97 -9.38 -3.97
CA HIS A 229 -16.56 -8.73 -5.13
C HIS A 229 -16.38 -9.59 -6.39
N ASP A 230 -17.46 -9.90 -7.08
CA ASP A 230 -17.43 -10.89 -8.18
C ASP A 230 -16.88 -10.32 -9.50
N GLU A 231 -16.96 -9.00 -9.71
CA GLU A 231 -16.53 -8.38 -10.97
C GLU A 231 -15.02 -8.13 -11.00
N ASN A 232 -14.43 -8.33 -12.18
CA ASN A 232 -13.04 -7.96 -12.45
C ASN A 232 -12.93 -6.46 -12.67
N GLY A 233 -11.86 -5.85 -12.13
CA GLY A 233 -11.66 -4.41 -12.34
C GLY A 233 -10.51 -3.81 -11.55
N ILE A 234 -10.33 -2.51 -11.78
CA ILE A 234 -9.42 -1.65 -11.02
C ILE A 234 -10.25 -0.84 -10.04
N PHE A 235 -9.77 -0.74 -8.81
CA PHE A 235 -10.45 -0.05 -7.72
C PHE A 235 -9.46 0.83 -6.96
N HIS A 236 -9.91 2.02 -6.57
CA HIS A 236 -9.15 2.90 -5.71
C HIS A 236 -9.41 2.56 -4.23
N CYS A 237 -8.38 2.03 -3.57
CA CYS A 237 -8.42 1.62 -2.16
C CYS A 237 -7.64 2.60 -1.27
N TRP A 238 -7.90 3.88 -1.41
CA TRP A 238 -7.23 4.97 -0.70
C TRP A 238 -8.20 5.93 -0.01
N GLY A 239 -7.67 6.84 0.83
CA GLY A 239 -8.45 7.84 1.54
C GLY A 239 -9.27 8.72 0.60
N SER A 240 -10.49 9.10 1.00
CA SER A 240 -11.45 9.79 0.12
C SER A 240 -11.15 11.28 -0.11
N GLU A 241 -10.19 11.84 0.62
CA GLU A 241 -9.86 13.27 0.58
C GLU A 241 -8.35 13.45 0.34
N PRO A 242 -7.95 14.18 -0.73
CA PRO A 242 -6.56 14.55 -0.92
C PRO A 242 -6.18 15.74 -0.06
N ALA A 243 -4.91 15.84 0.32
CA ALA A 243 -4.37 16.97 1.04
C ALA A 243 -2.95 17.31 0.58
N ASN A 244 -2.54 18.55 0.73
CA ASN A 244 -1.14 18.89 0.62
C ASN A 244 -0.40 18.57 1.93
N ARG A 245 0.93 18.57 1.89
CA ARG A 245 1.75 18.13 3.04
C ARG A 245 1.57 19.00 4.28
N LEU A 246 1.44 20.32 4.12
CA LEU A 246 1.24 21.24 5.25
C LEU A 246 -0.16 21.09 5.84
N GLU A 247 -1.17 20.98 4.98
CA GLU A 247 -2.54 20.70 5.40
C GLU A 247 -2.62 19.38 6.18
N LEU A 248 -1.99 18.31 5.67
CA LEU A 248 -1.88 17.04 6.37
C LEU A 248 -1.23 17.22 7.76
N ALA A 249 -0.11 17.94 7.85
CA ALA A 249 0.59 18.17 9.12
C ALA A 249 -0.28 18.92 10.13
N HIS A 250 -0.97 19.97 9.69
CA HIS A 250 -1.87 20.73 10.57
C HIS A 250 -3.10 19.90 11.00
N LYS A 251 -3.67 19.08 10.11
CA LYS A 251 -4.77 18.17 10.48
C LYS A 251 -4.32 17.09 11.47
N ILE A 252 -3.08 16.61 11.36
CA ILE A 252 -2.49 15.71 12.36
C ILE A 252 -2.41 16.44 13.70
N ALA A 253 -1.87 17.67 13.74
CA ALA A 253 -1.76 18.44 14.97
C ALA A 253 -3.14 18.71 15.61
N ASP A 254 -4.16 19.04 14.80
CA ASP A 254 -5.54 19.21 15.27
C ASP A 254 -6.09 17.93 15.94
N VAL A 255 -5.96 16.79 15.28
CA VAL A 255 -6.54 15.51 15.75
C VAL A 255 -5.80 14.96 16.98
N PHE A 256 -4.47 15.09 17.00
CA PHE A 256 -3.62 14.55 18.05
C PHE A 256 -3.35 15.55 19.18
N GLU A 257 -3.80 16.80 19.03
CA GLU A 257 -3.62 17.88 20.02
C GLU A 257 -2.14 18.25 20.21
N PHE A 258 -1.37 18.27 19.10
CA PHE A 258 0.03 18.67 19.10
C PHE A 258 0.22 20.17 18.89
N ASP A 259 1.38 20.68 19.28
CA ASP A 259 1.75 22.08 19.07
C ASP A 259 2.03 22.39 17.60
N HIS A 260 1.21 23.24 17.00
CA HIS A 260 1.36 23.69 15.61
C HIS A 260 2.65 24.45 15.32
N SER A 261 3.26 25.07 16.34
CA SER A 261 4.53 25.81 16.18
C SER A 261 5.72 24.91 15.85
N LEU A 262 5.58 23.61 16.07
CA LEU A 262 6.56 22.59 15.72
C LEU A 262 6.50 22.15 14.23
N ILE A 263 5.49 22.59 13.49
CA ILE A 263 5.35 22.33 12.05
C ILE A 263 6.09 23.42 11.29
N VAL A 264 7.22 23.07 10.66
CA VAL A 264 8.07 24.02 9.97
C VAL A 264 8.09 23.74 8.48
N PRO A 265 7.50 24.65 7.66
CA PRO A 265 7.64 24.56 6.22
C PRO A 265 9.10 24.71 5.81
N THR A 266 9.65 23.73 5.13
CA THR A 266 11.04 23.70 4.71
C THR A 266 11.11 23.68 3.19
N PRO A 267 11.47 24.81 2.54
CA PRO A 267 11.67 24.84 1.10
C PRO A 267 12.79 23.88 0.71
N THR A 268 12.50 22.98 -0.21
CA THR A 268 13.44 21.95 -0.63
C THR A 268 13.98 22.28 -2.02
N ASP A 269 15.31 22.34 -2.14
CA ASP A 269 15.95 22.49 -3.44
C ASP A 269 15.64 21.28 -4.33
N PRO A 270 15.17 21.50 -5.55
CA PRO A 270 14.96 20.45 -6.52
C PRO A 270 16.15 19.51 -6.74
N ILE A 271 17.38 20.03 -6.66
CA ILE A 271 18.61 19.25 -6.83
C ILE A 271 18.78 18.26 -5.67
N VAL A 272 18.56 18.70 -4.45
CA VAL A 272 18.66 17.81 -3.26
C VAL A 272 17.67 16.66 -3.34
N LEU A 273 16.45 16.89 -3.85
CA LEU A 273 15.48 15.82 -4.05
C LEU A 273 15.92 14.83 -5.13
N ASP A 274 16.51 15.31 -6.23
CA ASP A 274 17.01 14.46 -7.31
C ASP A 274 18.24 13.65 -6.84
N GLU A 275 19.15 14.24 -6.06
CA GLU A 275 20.33 13.54 -5.50
C GLU A 275 19.95 12.48 -4.47
N PHE A 276 18.99 12.77 -3.57
CA PHE A 276 18.56 11.83 -2.55
C PHE A 276 17.72 10.67 -3.08
N ARG A 277 16.96 10.90 -4.16
CA ARG A 277 15.96 9.91 -4.59
C ARG A 277 16.26 9.29 -5.93
N HIS A 278 16.87 10.01 -6.86
CA HIS A 278 16.96 9.61 -8.28
C HIS A 278 15.63 9.04 -8.84
N VAL A 279 14.53 9.32 -8.15
CA VAL A 279 13.19 8.78 -8.41
C VAL A 279 12.22 9.94 -8.48
N ARG A 280 11.63 10.15 -9.63
CA ARG A 280 10.51 11.09 -9.77
C ARG A 280 9.30 10.56 -9.01
N ILE A 281 8.57 11.45 -8.35
CA ILE A 281 7.28 11.13 -7.73
C ILE A 281 6.16 11.87 -8.44
N PRO A 282 4.95 11.30 -8.52
CA PRO A 282 3.78 12.00 -9.02
C PRO A 282 3.58 13.33 -8.29
N PHE A 283 3.38 14.42 -9.07
CA PHE A 283 3.32 15.76 -8.48
C PHE A 283 2.01 16.00 -7.76
N ARG A 284 0.88 15.69 -8.41
CA ARG A 284 -0.46 15.95 -7.88
C ARG A 284 -1.35 14.75 -8.09
N MET A 285 -1.81 14.16 -6.99
CA MET A 285 -2.72 13.02 -7.02
C MET A 285 -4.07 13.46 -6.43
N VAL A 286 -5.02 13.74 -7.30
CA VAL A 286 -6.42 14.00 -6.96
C VAL A 286 -7.27 13.01 -7.75
N ALA A 287 -8.10 12.24 -7.07
CA ALA A 287 -8.86 11.18 -7.71
C ALA A 287 -10.36 11.24 -7.41
N ASN A 288 -11.15 10.87 -8.42
CA ASN A 288 -12.53 10.47 -8.25
C ASN A 288 -12.58 8.94 -8.05
N SER A 289 -13.05 8.49 -6.92
CA SER A 289 -13.13 7.06 -6.53
C SER A 289 -14.58 6.59 -6.34
N GLU A 290 -15.55 7.29 -6.91
CA GLU A 290 -16.98 6.98 -6.73
C GLU A 290 -17.35 5.60 -7.31
N LEU A 291 -16.69 5.16 -8.39
CA LEU A 291 -16.91 3.83 -8.95
C LEU A 291 -16.50 2.75 -7.94
N SER A 292 -15.33 2.89 -7.33
CA SER A 292 -14.85 1.97 -6.28
C SER A 292 -15.78 1.95 -5.07
N TYR A 293 -16.21 3.12 -4.58
CA TYR A 293 -17.08 3.19 -3.42
C TYR A 293 -18.44 2.55 -3.67
N LYS A 294 -18.99 2.74 -4.85
CA LYS A 294 -20.25 2.11 -5.26
C LYS A 294 -20.10 0.58 -5.37
N ALA A 295 -19.06 0.12 -6.04
CA ALA A 295 -18.79 -1.30 -6.25
C ALA A 295 -18.53 -2.04 -4.93
N LEU A 296 -17.72 -1.46 -4.03
CA LEU A 296 -17.35 -2.07 -2.76
C LEU A 296 -18.37 -1.83 -1.63
N GLY A 297 -19.45 -1.06 -1.91
CA GLY A 297 -20.48 -0.76 -0.91
C GLY A 297 -19.96 0.04 0.29
N ARG A 298 -18.80 0.70 0.15
CA ARG A 298 -18.16 1.45 1.22
C ARG A 298 -17.29 2.58 0.69
N ARG A 299 -17.43 3.75 1.29
CA ARG A 299 -16.52 4.88 1.10
C ARG A 299 -15.38 4.77 2.12
N SER A 300 -14.14 5.01 1.68
CA SER A 300 -13.00 5.14 2.58
C SER A 300 -13.10 6.39 3.46
N TYR A 301 -12.35 6.40 4.55
CA TYR A 301 -12.30 7.56 5.43
C TYR A 301 -11.83 8.81 4.68
N ASN A 302 -12.38 9.97 5.04
CA ASN A 302 -11.74 11.25 4.77
C ASN A 302 -10.50 11.40 5.67
N LEU A 303 -9.72 12.45 5.43
CA LEU A 303 -8.47 12.65 6.14
C LEU A 303 -8.64 12.70 7.68
N VAL A 304 -9.62 13.47 8.17
CA VAL A 304 -9.83 13.66 9.60
C VAL A 304 -10.34 12.38 10.28
N ASP A 305 -11.27 11.68 9.65
CA ASP A 305 -11.81 10.44 10.21
C ASP A 305 -10.77 9.31 10.20
N GLY A 306 -9.92 9.24 9.15
CA GLY A 306 -8.79 8.32 9.12
C GLY A 306 -7.76 8.60 10.24
N LEU A 307 -7.44 9.87 10.49
CA LEU A 307 -6.53 10.25 11.59
C LEU A 307 -7.13 9.95 12.96
N ARG A 308 -8.44 10.18 13.17
CA ARG A 308 -9.13 9.81 14.40
C ARG A 308 -9.14 8.31 14.64
N ALA A 309 -9.41 7.53 13.60
CA ALA A 309 -9.36 6.08 13.65
C ALA A 309 -7.94 5.60 14.00
N PHE A 310 -6.90 6.22 13.42
CA PHE A 310 -5.51 5.90 13.73
C PHE A 310 -5.15 6.25 15.18
N LYS A 311 -5.58 7.42 15.70
CA LYS A 311 -5.40 7.78 17.13
C LYS A 311 -6.03 6.74 18.06
N ALA A 312 -7.20 6.22 17.69
CA ALA A 312 -7.85 5.15 18.44
C ALA A 312 -7.11 3.80 18.36
N GLU A 313 -6.56 3.45 17.18
CA GLU A 313 -5.74 2.25 17.02
C GLU A 313 -4.46 2.31 17.86
N LEU A 314 -3.79 3.47 17.91
CA LEU A 314 -2.61 3.69 18.76
C LEU A 314 -2.94 3.52 20.23
N ALA A 315 -4.05 4.12 20.69
CA ALA A 315 -4.48 4.02 22.08
C ALA A 315 -4.84 2.57 22.48
N ALA A 316 -5.31 1.76 21.56
CA ALA A 316 -5.64 0.35 21.82
C ALA A 316 -4.42 -0.57 21.91
N GLN A 317 -3.20 -0.09 21.58
CA GLN A 317 -1.94 -0.82 21.71
C GLN A 317 -1.22 -0.56 23.04
N LEU A 318 -1.60 0.53 23.73
CA LEU A 318 -1.09 0.91 25.05
C LEU A 318 -1.88 0.18 26.16
#